data_70a512465513c8218bae9477c30db2d8
#
_entry.id   70a512465513c8218bae9477c30db2d8
#
_cell.length_a   1.000
_cell.length_b   1.000
_cell.length_c   1.000
_cell.angle_alpha   90.00
_cell.angle_beta   90.00
_cell.angle_gamma   90.00
#
_symmetry.space_group_name_H-M   'P 1'
#
loop_
_entity.id
_entity.type
_entity.pdbx_description
1 polymer ?
#
loop_
_entity_poly.entity_id
_entity_poly.type
_entity_poly.pdbx_seq_one_letter_code
_entity_poly.pdbx_strand_id
1 'polypeptide(L)'
;AEGLRLTVSGFTDKQPELVSKALAGLRVAPTEQELSQAVDRFLRGLQNAKRGFPVRQLSPALRDLTRTSEWDEDQLIAVAESADLGQLSAFIDDVLARNQLRGYMFGSYSREDAEALASAIEGAMPERKPIPYQRAAVYQPEPGTSLVLNRDLPVEDLGMMYLFAAPDKSVISEARGRVLSAHLSNRAFSQLRTEEQLGYAAGGFATKLKDQPMVGFYIQTPVKDPVAMLARFERFRDEYRNMLQSLTEEEFANLKAGVITTLTQPPKNLSEEAGPYVADWNRERYAFDTREQLVSAAENVTLQDIQAYYDATVMAENPARILLQLR
;
A
#
# COMPACT_ATOMS: atom_id res chain seq x y z
N ALA A 1 -11.14 -8.24 3.88
CA ALA A 1 -10.51 -7.81 5.16
C ALA A 1 -9.87 -9.04 5.82
N GLU A 2 -8.73 -8.85 6.48
CA GLU A 2 -7.99 -9.93 7.14
C GLU A 2 -8.45 -10.16 8.59
N GLY A 3 -9.48 -9.45 9.06
CA GLY A 3 -10.02 -9.52 10.41
C GLY A 3 -10.23 -8.16 11.06
N LEU A 4 -10.51 -8.15 12.36
CA LEU A 4 -10.59 -6.95 13.16
C LEU A 4 -9.17 -6.55 13.62
N ARG A 5 -8.87 -5.27 13.53
CA ARG A 5 -7.63 -4.69 14.04
C ARG A 5 -7.93 -3.70 15.16
N LEU A 6 -7.38 -3.97 16.32
CA LEU A 6 -7.34 -3.02 17.43
C LEU A 6 -5.94 -2.42 17.50
N THR A 7 -5.84 -1.10 17.39
CA THR A 7 -4.59 -0.37 17.56
C THR A 7 -4.72 0.55 18.76
N VAL A 8 -3.80 0.42 19.70
CA VAL A 8 -3.73 1.25 20.90
C VAL A 8 -2.39 1.95 20.91
N SER A 9 -2.37 3.26 21.09
CA SER A 9 -1.15 4.07 21.20
C SER A 9 -1.27 5.06 22.35
N GLY A 10 -0.15 5.36 23.00
CA GLY A 10 -0.10 6.25 24.14
C GLY A 10 0.98 5.86 25.15
N PHE A 11 0.88 6.38 26.36
CA PHE A 11 1.80 6.04 27.45
C PHE A 11 1.59 4.58 27.89
N THR A 12 2.69 3.88 28.12
CA THR A 12 2.73 2.42 28.35
C THR A 12 1.93 2.00 29.59
N ASP A 13 1.99 2.76 30.66
CA ASP A 13 1.39 2.46 31.97
C ASP A 13 -0.14 2.34 31.93
N LYS A 14 -0.82 2.96 30.96
CA LYS A 14 -2.28 2.92 30.78
C LYS A 14 -2.78 2.05 29.64
N GLN A 15 -1.88 1.53 28.82
CA GLN A 15 -2.28 0.73 27.67
C GLN A 15 -2.96 -0.61 28.03
N PRO A 16 -2.54 -1.38 29.03
CA PRO A 16 -3.25 -2.60 29.42
C PRO A 16 -4.70 -2.33 29.84
N GLU A 17 -4.96 -1.25 30.57
CA GLU A 17 -6.30 -0.84 30.97
C GLU A 17 -7.15 -0.46 29.75
N LEU A 18 -6.56 0.28 28.79
CA LEU A 18 -7.25 0.70 27.56
C LEU A 18 -7.57 -0.50 26.66
N VAL A 19 -6.65 -1.45 26.51
CA VAL A 19 -6.90 -2.70 25.75
C VAL A 19 -8.03 -3.49 26.40
N SER A 20 -8.01 -3.66 27.73
CA SER A 20 -9.06 -4.39 28.45
C SER A 20 -10.43 -3.74 28.28
N LYS A 21 -10.51 -2.40 28.37
CA LYS A 21 -11.74 -1.65 28.12
C LYS A 21 -12.23 -1.77 26.68
N ALA A 22 -11.34 -1.73 25.72
CA ALA A 22 -11.68 -1.89 24.29
C ALA A 22 -12.22 -3.30 24.01
N LEU A 23 -11.60 -4.34 24.55
CA LEU A 23 -12.08 -5.73 24.43
C LEU A 23 -13.44 -5.94 25.09
N ALA A 24 -13.63 -5.38 26.27
CA ALA A 24 -14.95 -5.41 26.95
C ALA A 24 -16.01 -4.68 26.13
N GLY A 25 -15.65 -3.55 25.50
CA GLY A 25 -16.54 -2.78 24.65
C GLY A 25 -17.01 -3.53 23.40
N LEU A 26 -16.20 -4.46 22.85
CA LEU A 26 -16.61 -5.29 21.72
C LEU A 26 -17.79 -6.21 22.03
N ARG A 27 -18.06 -6.51 23.31
CA ARG A 27 -19.18 -7.36 23.75
C ARG A 27 -20.43 -6.58 24.12
N VAL A 28 -20.34 -5.26 24.12
CA VAL A 28 -21.51 -4.40 24.39
C VAL A 28 -22.28 -4.20 23.10
N ALA A 29 -23.53 -4.68 23.07
CA ALA A 29 -24.39 -4.46 21.93
C ALA A 29 -24.64 -2.95 21.74
N PRO A 30 -24.41 -2.38 20.55
CA PRO A 30 -24.73 -1.00 20.29
C PRO A 30 -26.23 -0.78 20.24
N THR A 31 -26.66 0.45 20.42
CA THR A 31 -28.04 0.87 20.20
C THR A 31 -28.32 1.07 18.71
N GLU A 32 -29.61 1.04 18.31
CA GLU A 32 -30.00 1.38 16.93
C GLU A 32 -29.49 2.77 16.49
N GLN A 33 -29.51 3.73 17.41
CA GLN A 33 -28.98 5.08 17.13
C GLN A 33 -27.48 5.07 16.85
N GLU A 34 -26.69 4.33 17.62
CA GLU A 34 -25.24 4.23 17.40
C GLU A 34 -24.91 3.54 16.09
N LEU A 35 -25.64 2.46 15.75
CA LEU A 35 -25.49 1.79 14.45
C LEU A 35 -25.84 2.75 13.31
N SER A 36 -26.98 3.41 13.37
CA SER A 36 -27.41 4.39 12.35
C SER A 36 -26.36 5.50 12.15
N GLN A 37 -25.84 6.06 13.24
CA GLN A 37 -24.78 7.07 13.16
C GLN A 37 -23.47 6.55 12.58
N ALA A 38 -23.12 5.29 12.87
CA ALA A 38 -21.92 4.66 12.32
C ALA A 38 -22.06 4.42 10.82
N VAL A 39 -23.20 3.88 10.38
CA VAL A 39 -23.55 3.68 8.96
C VAL A 39 -23.51 5.00 8.21
N ASP A 40 -24.17 6.04 8.73
CA ASP A 40 -24.21 7.35 8.10
C ASP A 40 -22.82 7.99 7.97
N ARG A 41 -21.96 7.88 8.99
CA ARG A 41 -20.57 8.34 8.88
C ARG A 41 -19.78 7.55 7.84
N PHE A 42 -19.97 6.23 7.77
CA PHE A 42 -19.31 5.35 6.82
C PHE A 42 -19.70 5.69 5.39
N LEU A 43 -21.00 5.80 5.10
CA LEU A 43 -21.53 6.14 3.77
C LEU A 43 -21.07 7.52 3.30
N ARG A 44 -21.09 8.53 4.17
CA ARG A 44 -20.53 9.85 3.87
C ARG A 44 -19.03 9.79 3.60
N GLY A 45 -18.29 8.95 4.33
CA GLY A 45 -16.86 8.72 4.10
C GLY A 45 -16.58 8.19 2.70
N LEU A 46 -17.33 7.19 2.26
CA LEU A 46 -17.22 6.62 0.91
C LEU A 46 -17.59 7.64 -0.17
N GLN A 47 -18.71 8.33 -0.03
CA GLN A 47 -19.14 9.37 -0.98
C GLN A 47 -18.13 10.52 -1.11
N ASN A 48 -17.52 10.92 -0.01
CA ASN A 48 -16.48 11.96 -0.03
C ASN A 48 -15.19 11.45 -0.69
N ALA A 49 -14.84 10.18 -0.49
CA ALA A 49 -13.68 9.57 -1.14
C ALA A 49 -13.80 9.60 -2.67
N LYS A 50 -15.00 9.32 -3.22
CA LYS A 50 -15.29 9.40 -4.67
C LYS A 50 -15.05 10.80 -5.27
N ARG A 51 -15.21 11.85 -4.47
CA ARG A 51 -15.02 13.26 -4.90
C ARG A 51 -13.58 13.74 -4.71
N GLY A 52 -12.70 12.89 -4.18
CA GLY A 52 -11.29 13.19 -3.99
C GLY A 52 -10.54 13.28 -5.31
N PHE A 53 -9.37 13.91 -5.29
CA PHE A 53 -8.50 13.98 -6.47
C PHE A 53 -8.19 12.58 -7.02
N PRO A 54 -8.28 12.37 -8.35
CA PRO A 54 -8.04 11.06 -8.96
C PRO A 54 -6.72 10.41 -8.58
N VAL A 55 -5.64 11.17 -8.44
CA VAL A 55 -4.32 10.65 -8.03
C VAL A 55 -4.36 9.97 -6.65
N ARG A 56 -5.20 10.45 -5.74
CA ARG A 56 -5.36 9.85 -4.40
C ARG A 56 -6.18 8.56 -4.41
N GLN A 57 -6.97 8.36 -5.47
CA GLN A 57 -7.80 7.18 -5.65
C GLN A 57 -7.08 6.04 -6.39
N LEU A 58 -5.92 6.31 -7.03
CA LEU A 58 -5.15 5.30 -7.76
C LEU A 58 -4.69 4.14 -6.87
N SER A 59 -4.17 4.42 -5.67
CA SER A 59 -3.72 3.36 -4.75
C SER A 59 -4.87 2.51 -4.17
N PRO A 60 -6.00 3.09 -3.75
CA PRO A 60 -7.22 2.31 -3.45
C PRO A 60 -7.65 1.45 -4.64
N ALA A 61 -7.77 2.03 -5.84
CA ALA A 61 -8.18 1.31 -7.04
C ALA A 61 -7.23 0.14 -7.39
N LEU A 62 -5.92 0.31 -7.17
CA LEU A 62 -4.96 -0.78 -7.33
C LEU A 62 -5.23 -1.93 -6.34
N ARG A 63 -5.57 -1.63 -5.10
CA ARG A 63 -5.94 -2.65 -4.10
C ARG A 63 -7.21 -3.38 -4.49
N ASP A 64 -8.26 -2.65 -4.90
CA ASP A 64 -9.53 -3.23 -5.33
C ASP A 64 -9.33 -4.18 -6.53
N LEU A 65 -8.50 -3.78 -7.50
CA LEU A 65 -8.20 -4.59 -8.68
C LEU A 65 -7.42 -5.87 -8.35
N THR A 66 -6.54 -5.83 -7.35
CA THR A 66 -5.54 -6.88 -7.16
C THR A 66 -5.78 -7.75 -5.95
N ARG A 67 -6.61 -7.36 -4.98
CA ARG A 67 -6.89 -8.14 -3.78
C ARG A 67 -8.22 -8.86 -3.88
N THR A 68 -8.21 -10.16 -3.67
CA THR A 68 -9.42 -11.00 -3.72
C THR A 68 -10.35 -10.81 -2.51
N SER A 69 -9.87 -10.19 -1.45
CA SER A 69 -10.62 -9.96 -0.20
C SER A 69 -11.04 -8.49 -0.01
N GLU A 70 -10.83 -7.66 -1.00
CA GLU A 70 -11.37 -6.30 -1.00
C GLU A 70 -12.77 -6.31 -1.63
N TRP A 71 -13.60 -5.41 -1.15
CA TRP A 71 -14.96 -5.18 -1.63
C TRP A 71 -14.96 -3.86 -2.36
N ASP A 72 -15.62 -3.80 -3.50
CA ASP A 72 -15.80 -2.52 -4.16
C ASP A 72 -16.74 -1.62 -3.35
N GLU A 73 -16.73 -0.35 -3.67
CA GLU A 73 -17.42 0.65 -2.91
C GLU A 73 -18.95 0.51 -2.97
N ASP A 74 -19.49 0.06 -4.11
CA ASP A 74 -20.93 -0.15 -4.29
C ASP A 74 -21.41 -1.36 -3.46
N GLN A 75 -20.59 -2.42 -3.36
CA GLN A 75 -20.84 -3.54 -2.45
C GLN A 75 -20.82 -3.10 -0.99
N LEU A 76 -19.86 -2.26 -0.61
CA LEU A 76 -19.77 -1.73 0.75
C LEU A 76 -20.96 -0.84 1.10
N ILE A 77 -21.43 -0.01 0.16
CA ILE A 77 -22.62 0.81 0.31
C ILE A 77 -23.85 -0.08 0.52
N ALA A 78 -24.07 -1.06 -0.35
CA ALA A 78 -25.23 -1.94 -0.27
C ALA A 78 -25.29 -2.72 1.06
N VAL A 79 -24.16 -3.21 1.55
CA VAL A 79 -24.08 -3.89 2.85
C VAL A 79 -24.33 -2.91 3.99
N ALA A 80 -23.76 -1.70 3.95
CA ALA A 80 -23.95 -0.71 5.01
C ALA A 80 -25.41 -0.24 5.10
N GLU A 81 -26.07 -0.02 3.98
CA GLU A 81 -27.49 0.39 3.93
C GLU A 81 -28.45 -0.68 4.45
N SER A 82 -28.07 -1.96 4.33
CA SER A 82 -28.88 -3.09 4.81
C SER A 82 -28.49 -3.60 6.21
N ALA A 83 -27.48 -2.99 6.84
CA ALA A 83 -26.98 -3.45 8.13
C ALA A 83 -27.97 -3.24 9.26
N ASP A 84 -28.20 -4.28 10.06
CA ASP A 84 -29.02 -4.25 11.26
C ASP A 84 -28.26 -4.76 12.49
N LEU A 85 -28.83 -4.54 13.69
CA LEU A 85 -28.20 -4.96 14.94
C LEU A 85 -28.05 -6.48 15.07
N GLY A 86 -28.96 -7.26 14.50
CA GLY A 86 -28.89 -8.71 14.54
C GLY A 86 -27.73 -9.24 13.75
N GLN A 87 -27.53 -8.72 12.53
CA GLN A 87 -26.38 -9.05 11.67
C GLN A 87 -25.06 -8.62 12.31
N LEU A 88 -25.00 -7.42 12.89
CA LEU A 88 -23.80 -6.93 13.56
C LEU A 88 -23.44 -7.79 14.78
N SER A 89 -24.42 -8.12 15.63
CA SER A 89 -24.21 -8.99 16.79
C SER A 89 -23.72 -10.38 16.37
N ALA A 90 -24.38 -11.00 15.40
CA ALA A 90 -23.97 -12.31 14.88
C ALA A 90 -22.53 -12.30 14.31
N PHE A 91 -22.15 -11.23 13.61
CA PHE A 91 -20.79 -11.05 13.11
C PHE A 91 -19.75 -10.93 14.25
N ILE A 92 -20.06 -10.12 15.28
CA ILE A 92 -19.16 -9.96 16.43
C ILE A 92 -19.01 -11.29 17.17
N ASP A 93 -20.10 -11.99 17.43
CA ASP A 93 -20.09 -13.30 18.09
C ASP A 93 -19.26 -14.31 17.31
N ASP A 94 -19.40 -14.38 15.99
CA ASP A 94 -18.60 -15.26 15.14
C ASP A 94 -17.11 -14.91 15.17
N VAL A 95 -16.75 -13.63 15.06
CA VAL A 95 -15.36 -13.17 15.12
C VAL A 95 -14.74 -13.45 16.49
N LEU A 96 -15.49 -13.26 17.58
CA LEU A 96 -14.99 -13.55 18.94
C LEU A 96 -14.87 -15.05 19.20
N ALA A 97 -15.77 -15.86 18.64
CA ALA A 97 -15.75 -17.31 18.80
C ALA A 97 -14.70 -18.02 17.93
N ARG A 98 -14.39 -17.50 16.75
CA ARG A 98 -13.50 -18.14 15.76
C ARG A 98 -12.45 -17.16 15.24
N ASN A 99 -11.29 -17.14 15.83
CA ASN A 99 -10.22 -16.25 15.40
C ASN A 99 -8.83 -16.80 15.71
N GLN A 100 -7.81 -16.21 15.09
CA GLN A 100 -6.43 -16.29 15.52
C GLN A 100 -5.99 -14.91 16.01
N LEU A 101 -5.52 -14.86 17.25
CA LEU A 101 -4.95 -13.64 17.79
C LEU A 101 -3.51 -13.46 17.27
N ARG A 102 -3.23 -12.28 16.77
CA ARG A 102 -1.89 -11.84 16.42
C ARG A 102 -1.65 -10.50 17.07
N GLY A 103 -0.62 -10.39 17.88
CA GLY A 103 -0.25 -9.16 18.58
C GLY A 103 1.13 -8.67 18.14
N TYR A 104 1.28 -7.38 18.05
CA TYR A 104 2.56 -6.70 17.88
C TYR A 104 2.63 -5.55 18.87
N MET A 105 3.68 -5.52 19.65
CA MET A 105 3.95 -4.46 20.63
C MET A 105 5.27 -3.80 20.29
N PHE A 106 5.30 -2.48 20.34
CA PHE A 106 6.50 -1.71 20.10
C PHE A 106 6.54 -0.49 21.02
N GLY A 107 7.67 -0.30 21.70
CA GLY A 107 7.87 0.80 22.62
C GLY A 107 8.58 0.36 23.91
N SER A 108 8.35 1.10 24.98
CA SER A 108 8.97 0.86 26.28
C SER A 108 8.22 -0.23 27.07
N TYR A 109 8.35 -1.49 26.60
CA TYR A 109 7.78 -2.67 27.24
C TYR A 109 8.86 -3.67 27.59
N SER A 110 8.72 -4.31 28.75
CA SER A 110 9.44 -5.52 29.05
C SER A 110 8.78 -6.74 28.38
N ARG A 111 9.48 -7.86 28.38
CA ARG A 111 8.91 -9.13 27.94
C ARG A 111 7.73 -9.55 28.81
N GLU A 112 7.86 -9.34 30.11
CA GLU A 112 6.85 -9.64 31.12
C GLU A 112 5.57 -8.83 30.87
N ASP A 113 5.69 -7.55 30.51
CA ASP A 113 4.53 -6.70 30.15
C ASP A 113 3.81 -7.25 28.91
N ALA A 114 4.57 -7.67 27.90
CA ALA A 114 4.02 -8.24 26.69
C ALA A 114 3.29 -9.57 26.94
N GLU A 115 3.88 -10.46 27.73
CA GLU A 115 3.29 -11.75 28.11
C GLU A 115 2.04 -11.57 28.97
N ALA A 116 2.06 -10.62 29.92
CA ALA A 116 0.92 -10.27 30.76
C ALA A 116 -0.25 -9.74 29.91
N LEU A 117 0.03 -8.85 28.96
CA LEU A 117 -1.00 -8.32 28.06
C LEU A 117 -1.56 -9.40 27.13
N ALA A 118 -0.72 -10.27 26.56
CA ALA A 118 -1.16 -11.40 25.76
C ALA A 118 -2.09 -12.32 26.55
N SER A 119 -1.72 -12.68 27.78
CA SER A 119 -2.54 -13.49 28.68
C SER A 119 -3.88 -12.84 29.01
N ALA A 120 -3.90 -11.51 29.23
CA ALA A 120 -5.13 -10.77 29.49
C ALA A 120 -6.06 -10.77 28.27
N ILE A 121 -5.50 -10.63 27.06
CA ILE A 121 -6.28 -10.70 25.80
C ILE A 121 -6.87 -12.10 25.59
N GLU A 122 -6.06 -13.14 25.81
CA GLU A 122 -6.52 -14.53 25.71
C GLU A 122 -7.60 -14.83 26.75
N GLY A 123 -7.43 -14.39 27.99
CA GLY A 123 -8.41 -14.55 29.04
C GLY A 123 -9.75 -13.84 28.78
N ALA A 124 -9.73 -12.78 27.98
CA ALA A 124 -10.96 -12.11 27.54
C ALA A 124 -11.76 -12.90 26.49
N MET A 125 -11.16 -13.94 25.87
CA MET A 125 -11.77 -14.79 24.85
C MET A 125 -11.56 -16.29 25.13
N PRO A 126 -12.00 -16.83 26.28
CA PRO A 126 -11.61 -18.16 26.75
C PRO A 126 -12.18 -19.30 25.88
N GLU A 127 -13.32 -19.09 25.24
CA GLU A 127 -14.04 -20.13 24.48
C GLU A 127 -13.77 -20.07 22.96
N ARG A 128 -12.80 -19.26 22.51
CA ARG A 128 -12.50 -19.13 21.09
C ARG A 128 -11.92 -20.43 20.50
N LYS A 129 -12.32 -20.73 19.28
CA LYS A 129 -11.70 -21.76 18.46
C LYS A 129 -10.68 -21.13 17.52
N PRO A 130 -9.38 -21.42 17.68
CA PRO A 130 -8.35 -20.90 16.78
C PRO A 130 -8.60 -21.33 15.33
N ILE A 131 -8.49 -20.41 14.41
CA ILE A 131 -8.49 -20.66 12.97
C ILE A 131 -7.14 -20.22 12.39
N PRO A 132 -6.59 -20.90 11.38
CA PRO A 132 -5.34 -20.48 10.77
C PRO A 132 -5.45 -19.06 10.19
N TYR A 133 -4.44 -18.24 10.45
CA TYR A 133 -4.33 -16.94 9.80
C TYR A 133 -4.02 -17.14 8.31
N GLN A 134 -4.77 -16.42 7.50
CA GLN A 134 -4.54 -16.40 6.06
C GLN A 134 -4.39 -14.95 5.60
N ARG A 135 -3.24 -14.64 5.02
CA ARG A 135 -3.05 -13.35 4.37
C ARG A 135 -3.95 -13.24 3.14
N ALA A 136 -4.47 -12.04 2.91
CA ALA A 136 -5.22 -11.76 1.70
C ALA A 136 -4.43 -12.19 0.45
N ALA A 137 -5.09 -12.90 -0.44
CA ALA A 137 -4.53 -13.23 -1.73
C ALA A 137 -4.45 -11.95 -2.58
N VAL A 138 -3.30 -11.76 -3.21
CA VAL A 138 -3.06 -10.63 -4.10
C VAL A 138 -2.71 -11.18 -5.47
N TYR A 139 -3.50 -10.82 -6.47
CA TYR A 139 -3.19 -11.16 -7.84
C TYR A 139 -1.93 -10.41 -8.28
N GLN A 140 -0.98 -11.13 -8.82
CA GLN A 140 0.25 -10.60 -9.38
C GLN A 140 0.25 -10.88 -10.88
N PRO A 141 0.39 -9.84 -11.72
CA PRO A 141 0.39 -10.08 -13.17
C PRO A 141 1.61 -10.90 -13.57
N GLU A 142 1.40 -11.87 -14.44
CA GLU A 142 2.46 -12.68 -15.05
C GLU A 142 3.00 -12.01 -16.30
N PRO A 143 4.22 -12.34 -16.76
CA PRO A 143 4.74 -11.86 -18.04
C PRO A 143 3.72 -12.05 -19.17
N GLY A 144 3.56 -11.02 -20.01
CA GLY A 144 2.56 -11.00 -21.06
C GLY A 144 1.13 -10.65 -20.61
N THR A 145 0.88 -10.50 -19.30
CA THR A 145 -0.43 -10.12 -18.76
C THR A 145 -0.54 -8.61 -18.60
N SER A 146 -1.68 -8.07 -19.02
CA SER A 146 -2.05 -6.67 -18.79
C SER A 146 -3.35 -6.61 -18.01
N LEU A 147 -3.31 -6.14 -16.75
CA LEU A 147 -4.51 -5.78 -16.01
C LEU A 147 -4.88 -4.34 -16.31
N VAL A 148 -6.13 -4.11 -16.71
CA VAL A 148 -6.65 -2.76 -16.98
C VAL A 148 -7.88 -2.51 -16.13
N LEU A 149 -7.87 -1.40 -15.39
CA LEU A 149 -9.05 -0.88 -14.69
C LEU A 149 -9.44 0.46 -15.27
N ASN A 150 -10.66 0.55 -15.77
CA ASN A 150 -11.33 1.81 -16.11
C ASN A 150 -12.43 2.04 -15.09
N ARG A 151 -12.42 3.19 -14.44
CA ARG A 151 -13.43 3.57 -13.44
C ARG A 151 -13.83 5.02 -13.65
N ASP A 152 -15.13 5.26 -13.75
CA ASP A 152 -15.67 6.61 -13.82
C ASP A 152 -15.71 7.24 -12.42
N LEU A 153 -15.31 8.51 -12.34
CA LEU A 153 -15.33 9.30 -11.13
C LEU A 153 -16.20 10.55 -11.32
N PRO A 154 -16.86 11.05 -10.26
CA PRO A 154 -17.66 12.27 -10.33
C PRO A 154 -16.79 13.54 -10.31
N VAL A 155 -15.61 13.50 -10.94
CA VAL A 155 -14.64 14.60 -11.01
C VAL A 155 -14.18 14.78 -12.46
N GLU A 156 -13.66 15.97 -12.78
CA GLU A 156 -13.34 16.29 -14.16
C GLU A 156 -11.97 15.80 -14.62
N ASP A 157 -11.02 15.61 -13.71
CA ASP A 157 -9.66 15.19 -14.05
C ASP A 157 -9.57 13.69 -14.29
N LEU A 158 -8.61 13.30 -15.14
CA LEU A 158 -8.18 11.91 -15.32
C LEU A 158 -7.01 11.62 -14.37
N GLY A 159 -7.11 10.53 -13.59
CA GLY A 159 -5.98 9.91 -12.91
C GLY A 159 -5.52 8.67 -13.67
N MET A 160 -4.26 8.59 -14.03
CA MET A 160 -3.70 7.42 -14.69
C MET A 160 -2.47 6.92 -13.94
N MET A 161 -2.36 5.61 -13.82
CA MET A 161 -1.19 4.91 -13.27
C MET A 161 -0.82 3.75 -14.18
N TYR A 162 0.45 3.65 -14.53
CA TYR A 162 0.99 2.58 -15.34
C TYR A 162 2.15 1.91 -14.61
N LEU A 163 1.99 0.65 -14.25
CA LEU A 163 2.90 -0.14 -13.44
C LEU A 163 3.43 -1.34 -14.21
N PHE A 164 4.68 -1.69 -13.96
CA PHE A 164 5.37 -2.83 -14.51
C PHE A 164 5.96 -3.67 -13.39
N ALA A 165 5.76 -4.99 -13.44
CA ALA A 165 6.30 -5.90 -12.45
C ALA A 165 7.77 -6.22 -12.76
N ALA A 166 8.61 -6.21 -11.74
CA ALA A 166 9.99 -6.66 -11.85
C ALA A 166 10.08 -8.13 -12.26
N PRO A 167 11.19 -8.57 -12.88
CA PRO A 167 11.37 -9.96 -13.28
C PRO A 167 11.34 -10.96 -12.12
N ASP A 168 11.71 -10.51 -10.93
CA ASP A 168 11.78 -11.34 -9.73
C ASP A 168 11.34 -10.58 -8.46
N LYS A 169 11.22 -11.30 -7.34
CA LYS A 169 10.75 -10.80 -6.03
C LYS A 169 11.87 -10.52 -5.04
N SER A 170 13.11 -10.45 -5.51
CA SER A 170 14.27 -10.26 -4.63
C SER A 170 14.34 -8.85 -4.06
N VAL A 171 15.03 -8.72 -2.93
CA VAL A 171 15.40 -7.43 -2.34
C VAL A 171 16.28 -6.62 -3.28
N ILE A 172 17.08 -7.30 -4.12
CA ILE A 172 17.93 -6.67 -5.14
C ILE A 172 17.06 -5.97 -6.20
N SER A 173 16.03 -6.63 -6.72
CA SER A 173 15.07 -6.02 -7.65
C SER A 173 14.30 -4.86 -6.99
N GLU A 174 13.95 -4.96 -5.71
CA GLU A 174 13.37 -3.83 -4.98
C GLU A 174 14.34 -2.64 -4.87
N ALA A 175 15.62 -2.90 -4.54
CA ALA A 175 16.64 -1.86 -4.45
C ALA A 175 16.88 -1.16 -5.80
N ARG A 176 17.00 -1.94 -6.88
CA ARG A 176 17.13 -1.41 -8.25
C ARG A 176 15.94 -0.52 -8.62
N GLY A 177 14.72 -0.98 -8.33
CA GLY A 177 13.50 -0.21 -8.57
C GLY A 177 13.46 1.10 -7.79
N ARG A 178 13.91 1.13 -6.53
CA ARG A 178 13.98 2.33 -5.70
C ARG A 178 15.01 3.35 -6.24
N VAL A 179 16.20 2.91 -6.60
CA VAL A 179 17.21 3.79 -7.19
C VAL A 179 16.75 4.33 -8.54
N LEU A 180 16.21 3.46 -9.41
CA LEU A 180 15.63 3.87 -10.69
C LEU A 180 14.51 4.90 -10.49
N SER A 181 13.61 4.68 -9.53
CA SER A 181 12.44 5.55 -9.32
C SER A 181 12.82 6.96 -8.86
N ALA A 182 13.95 7.15 -8.20
CA ALA A 182 14.44 8.47 -7.84
C ALA A 182 14.77 9.32 -9.09
N HIS A 183 15.38 8.73 -10.12
CA HIS A 183 15.61 9.38 -11.40
C HIS A 183 14.33 9.53 -12.21
N LEU A 184 13.54 8.44 -12.33
CA LEU A 184 12.29 8.42 -13.09
C LEU A 184 11.29 9.47 -12.58
N SER A 185 11.17 9.65 -11.25
CA SER A 185 10.27 10.64 -10.66
C SER A 185 10.62 12.05 -11.08
N ASN A 186 11.91 12.41 -11.01
CA ASN A 186 12.37 13.72 -11.40
C ASN A 186 12.11 14.00 -12.89
N ARG A 187 12.42 13.03 -13.77
CA ARG A 187 12.23 13.17 -15.22
C ARG A 187 10.75 13.22 -15.62
N ALA A 188 9.93 12.35 -15.04
CA ALA A 188 8.48 12.39 -15.27
C ALA A 188 7.85 13.71 -14.82
N PHE A 189 8.26 14.22 -13.66
CA PHE A 189 7.79 15.51 -13.16
C PHE A 189 8.24 16.66 -14.08
N SER A 190 9.53 16.74 -14.43
CA SER A 190 10.06 17.81 -15.28
C SER A 190 9.37 17.81 -16.64
N GLN A 191 9.31 16.67 -17.31
CA GLN A 191 8.80 16.60 -18.66
C GLN A 191 7.28 16.72 -18.70
N LEU A 192 6.54 15.84 -18.00
CA LEU A 192 5.09 15.76 -18.15
C LEU A 192 4.37 16.92 -17.45
N ARG A 193 4.90 17.40 -16.30
CA ARG A 193 4.25 18.48 -15.55
C ARG A 193 4.81 19.85 -15.90
N THR A 194 6.14 20.01 -15.96
CA THR A 194 6.75 21.36 -16.06
C THR A 194 6.86 21.80 -17.51
N GLU A 195 7.41 20.97 -18.39
CA GLU A 195 7.66 21.34 -19.79
C GLU A 195 6.38 21.21 -20.65
N GLU A 196 5.68 20.08 -20.55
CA GLU A 196 4.49 19.81 -21.34
C GLU A 196 3.19 20.30 -20.69
N GLN A 197 3.21 20.63 -19.40
CA GLN A 197 2.06 21.14 -18.64
C GLN A 197 0.81 20.24 -18.72
N LEU A 198 1.01 18.93 -18.82
CA LEU A 198 -0.08 17.98 -19.03
C LEU A 198 -0.95 17.78 -17.79
N GLY A 199 -0.44 18.08 -16.59
CA GLY A 199 -1.22 17.84 -15.38
C GLY A 199 -0.62 18.46 -14.11
N TYR A 200 -1.39 18.38 -13.03
CA TYR A 200 -1.02 18.95 -11.73
C TYR A 200 -0.07 18.07 -10.94
N ALA A 201 -0.15 16.76 -11.11
CA ALA A 201 0.71 15.79 -10.46
C ALA A 201 1.18 14.77 -11.48
N ALA A 202 2.47 14.58 -11.58
CA ALA A 202 3.12 13.56 -12.39
C ALA A 202 4.38 13.08 -11.67
N GLY A 203 4.72 11.82 -11.82
CA GLY A 203 5.94 11.27 -11.24
C GLY A 203 6.15 9.81 -11.55
N GLY A 204 7.39 9.35 -11.33
CA GLY A 204 7.73 7.94 -11.31
C GLY A 204 7.81 7.43 -9.87
N PHE A 205 7.60 6.14 -9.66
CA PHE A 205 7.69 5.56 -8.34
C PHE A 205 7.99 4.06 -8.39
N ALA A 206 8.55 3.54 -7.30
CA ALA A 206 8.64 2.12 -7.04
C ALA A 206 7.69 1.74 -5.90
N THR A 207 7.06 0.59 -6.02
CA THR A 207 6.16 0.05 -5.01
C THR A 207 6.26 -1.47 -4.96
N LYS A 208 5.49 -2.10 -4.09
CA LYS A 208 5.32 -3.56 -4.06
C LYS A 208 3.86 -3.96 -4.06
N LEU A 209 3.53 -4.90 -4.92
CA LEU A 209 2.26 -5.59 -4.90
C LEU A 209 2.45 -6.91 -4.15
N LYS A 210 2.11 -6.93 -2.86
CA LYS A 210 2.54 -7.96 -1.90
C LYS A 210 4.07 -8.02 -1.83
N ASP A 211 4.68 -9.04 -2.39
CA ASP A 211 6.14 -9.21 -2.41
C ASP A 211 6.76 -8.94 -3.79
N GLN A 212 5.94 -8.66 -4.81
CA GLN A 212 6.39 -8.35 -6.16
C GLN A 212 6.79 -6.87 -6.26
N PRO A 213 8.07 -6.54 -6.49
CA PRO A 213 8.49 -5.17 -6.79
C PRO A 213 7.88 -4.71 -8.11
N MET A 214 7.48 -3.46 -8.14
CA MET A 214 6.92 -2.81 -9.32
C MET A 214 7.50 -1.41 -9.46
N VAL A 215 7.65 -0.97 -10.69
CA VAL A 215 8.03 0.40 -11.04
C VAL A 215 7.03 0.95 -12.05
N GLY A 216 6.80 2.24 -12.00
CA GLY A 216 5.89 2.88 -12.93
C GLY A 216 5.78 4.36 -12.76
N PHE A 217 4.80 4.93 -13.41
CA PHE A 217 4.54 6.36 -13.39
C PHE A 217 3.05 6.65 -13.32
N TYR A 218 2.74 7.85 -12.88
CA TYR A 218 1.36 8.32 -12.72
C TYR A 218 1.22 9.77 -13.17
N ILE A 219 -0.02 10.13 -13.48
CA ILE A 219 -0.40 11.51 -13.75
C ILE A 219 -1.81 11.80 -13.25
N GLN A 220 -2.06 13.03 -12.82
CA GLN A 220 -3.39 13.62 -12.75
C GLN A 220 -3.45 14.78 -13.73
N THR A 221 -4.40 14.75 -14.66
CA THR A 221 -4.47 15.66 -15.81
C THR A 221 -5.89 16.10 -16.09
N PRO A 222 -6.10 17.36 -16.49
CA PRO A 222 -7.39 17.80 -17.04
C PRO A 222 -7.66 17.27 -18.44
N VAL A 223 -6.70 16.63 -19.11
CA VAL A 223 -6.89 15.97 -20.41
C VAL A 223 -7.71 14.72 -20.20
N LYS A 224 -8.96 14.74 -20.66
CA LYS A 224 -9.95 13.66 -20.44
C LYS A 224 -9.82 12.47 -21.38
N ASP A 225 -8.90 12.49 -22.33
CA ASP A 225 -8.70 11.40 -23.28
C ASP A 225 -7.66 10.39 -22.74
N PRO A 226 -8.11 9.25 -22.18
CA PRO A 226 -7.22 8.24 -21.66
C PRO A 226 -6.38 7.55 -22.75
N VAL A 227 -6.87 7.52 -24.01
CA VAL A 227 -6.14 6.91 -25.13
C VAL A 227 -4.96 7.79 -25.52
N ALA A 228 -5.19 9.10 -25.65
CA ALA A 228 -4.12 10.05 -25.92
C ALA A 228 -3.09 10.08 -24.79
N MET A 229 -3.54 10.00 -23.53
CA MET A 229 -2.64 9.98 -22.37
C MET A 229 -1.84 8.67 -22.28
N LEU A 230 -2.44 7.52 -22.59
CA LEU A 230 -1.72 6.26 -22.67
C LEU A 230 -0.65 6.31 -23.78
N ALA A 231 -0.99 6.82 -24.96
CA ALA A 231 -0.03 7.01 -26.04
C ALA A 231 1.12 7.96 -25.63
N ARG A 232 0.81 8.97 -24.79
CA ARG A 232 1.87 9.85 -24.24
C ARG A 232 2.77 9.11 -23.25
N PHE A 233 2.21 8.26 -22.39
CA PHE A 233 2.98 7.41 -21.49
C PHE A 233 3.88 6.42 -22.22
N GLU A 234 3.40 5.80 -23.29
CA GLU A 234 4.20 4.90 -24.12
C GLU A 234 5.40 5.64 -24.76
N ARG A 235 5.18 6.86 -25.29
CA ARG A 235 6.29 7.68 -25.79
C ARG A 235 7.25 8.09 -24.67
N PHE A 236 6.75 8.50 -23.49
CA PHE A 236 7.61 8.85 -22.35
C PHE A 236 8.48 7.67 -21.93
N ARG A 237 7.94 6.47 -21.93
CA ARG A 237 8.69 5.24 -21.64
C ARG A 237 9.93 5.09 -22.54
N ASP A 238 9.74 5.30 -23.85
CA ASP A 238 10.82 5.19 -24.81
C ASP A 238 11.82 6.35 -24.71
N GLU A 239 11.34 7.58 -24.52
CA GLU A 239 12.15 8.77 -24.28
C GLU A 239 13.00 8.63 -23.01
N TYR A 240 12.37 8.14 -21.93
CA TYR A 240 13.06 7.94 -20.65
C TYR A 240 14.18 6.91 -20.72
N ARG A 241 14.04 5.86 -21.53
CA ARG A 241 15.12 4.91 -21.78
C ARG A 241 16.38 5.61 -22.26
N ASN A 242 16.24 6.53 -23.20
CA ASN A 242 17.39 7.31 -23.73
C ASN A 242 17.98 8.24 -22.66
N MET A 243 17.12 8.88 -21.85
CA MET A 243 17.57 9.70 -20.72
C MET A 243 18.36 8.87 -19.70
N LEU A 244 17.90 7.67 -19.39
CA LEU A 244 18.56 6.76 -18.47
C LEU A 244 19.91 6.26 -19.00
N GLN A 245 20.02 6.05 -20.32
CA GLN A 245 21.28 5.68 -20.96
C GLN A 245 22.31 6.82 -20.99
N SER A 246 21.86 8.07 -20.98
CA SER A 246 22.71 9.26 -20.94
C SER A 246 23.09 9.70 -19.52
N LEU A 247 22.56 9.03 -18.48
CA LEU A 247 22.88 9.34 -17.09
C LEU A 247 24.35 9.08 -16.81
N THR A 248 25.04 10.05 -16.24
CA THR A 248 26.47 9.93 -15.89
C THR A 248 26.65 9.16 -14.57
N GLU A 249 27.82 8.58 -14.35
CA GLU A 249 28.18 7.90 -13.09
C GLU A 249 28.13 8.85 -11.88
N GLU A 250 28.44 10.12 -12.06
CA GLU A 250 28.36 11.13 -10.99
C GLU A 250 26.91 11.41 -10.61
N GLU A 251 26.03 11.64 -11.58
CA GLU A 251 24.58 11.84 -11.33
C GLU A 251 23.97 10.61 -10.68
N PHE A 252 24.33 9.40 -11.16
CA PHE A 252 23.89 8.14 -10.60
C PHE A 252 24.35 7.99 -9.14
N ALA A 253 25.61 8.29 -8.83
CA ALA A 253 26.15 8.22 -7.47
C ALA A 253 25.38 9.13 -6.51
N ASN A 254 25.04 10.36 -6.95
CA ASN A 254 24.24 11.30 -6.17
C ASN A 254 22.81 10.80 -5.92
N LEU A 255 22.17 10.23 -6.95
CA LEU A 255 20.82 9.62 -6.80
C LEU A 255 20.84 8.45 -5.81
N LYS A 256 21.81 7.54 -5.96
CA LYS A 256 21.99 6.39 -5.08
C LYS A 256 22.23 6.82 -3.62
N ALA A 257 23.11 7.80 -3.42
CA ALA A 257 23.38 8.36 -2.09
C ALA A 257 22.10 8.96 -1.46
N GLY A 258 21.27 9.64 -2.22
CA GLY A 258 19.97 10.16 -1.76
C GLY A 258 19.00 9.05 -1.31
N VAL A 259 18.93 7.95 -2.06
CA VAL A 259 18.13 6.78 -1.70
C VAL A 259 18.65 6.12 -0.42
N ILE A 260 19.96 5.90 -0.31
CA ILE A 260 20.58 5.33 0.89
C ILE A 260 20.34 6.22 2.11
N THR A 261 20.51 7.54 1.96
CA THR A 261 20.22 8.51 3.03
C THR A 261 18.78 8.40 3.50
N THR A 262 17.82 8.29 2.57
CA THR A 262 16.40 8.11 2.92
C THR A 262 16.15 6.80 3.67
N LEU A 263 16.79 5.70 3.25
CA LEU A 263 16.64 4.40 3.89
C LEU A 263 17.30 4.34 5.28
N THR A 264 18.39 5.08 5.48
CA THR A 264 19.17 5.09 6.73
C THR A 264 18.82 6.24 7.67
N GLN A 265 17.94 7.15 7.25
CA GLN A 265 17.54 8.30 8.07
C GLN A 265 17.03 7.83 9.44
N PRO A 266 17.57 8.39 10.54
CA PRO A 266 17.07 8.08 11.88
C PRO A 266 15.57 8.44 12.01
N PRO A 267 14.77 7.59 12.66
CA PRO A 267 13.37 7.89 12.91
C PRO A 267 13.23 9.11 13.81
N LYS A 268 12.24 9.95 13.56
CA LYS A 268 11.95 11.17 14.33
C LYS A 268 10.94 10.94 15.46
N ASN A 269 10.28 9.81 15.43
CA ASN A 269 9.23 9.44 16.39
C ASN A 269 9.04 7.92 16.40
N LEU A 270 8.33 7.44 17.43
CA LEU A 270 8.05 6.03 17.64
C LEU A 270 7.36 5.35 16.44
N SER A 271 6.46 6.05 15.76
CA SER A 271 5.73 5.49 14.60
C SER A 271 6.65 5.27 13.41
N GLU A 272 7.58 6.19 13.15
CA GLU A 272 8.59 6.04 12.09
C GLU A 272 9.56 4.89 12.41
N GLU A 273 9.94 4.75 13.70
CA GLU A 273 10.80 3.65 14.15
C GLU A 273 10.09 2.29 14.05
N ALA A 274 8.82 2.21 14.45
CA ALA A 274 8.01 0.99 14.38
C ALA A 274 7.68 0.57 12.93
N GLY A 275 7.61 1.52 12.01
CA GLY A 275 7.10 1.30 10.64
C GLY A 275 7.74 0.12 9.90
N PRO A 276 9.07 0.01 9.80
CA PRO A 276 9.75 -1.13 9.16
C PRO A 276 9.40 -2.47 9.81
N TYR A 277 9.38 -2.54 11.13
CA TYR A 277 9.07 -3.76 11.88
C TYR A 277 7.61 -4.17 11.71
N VAL A 278 6.66 -3.22 11.74
CA VAL A 278 5.25 -3.47 11.42
C VAL A 278 5.09 -3.98 10.00
N ALA A 279 5.85 -3.45 9.05
CA ALA A 279 5.82 -3.91 7.67
C ALA A 279 6.32 -5.36 7.54
N ASP A 280 7.37 -5.71 8.25
CA ASP A 280 7.91 -7.08 8.28
C ASP A 280 6.95 -8.04 9.00
N TRP A 281 6.40 -7.64 10.13
CA TRP A 281 5.40 -8.42 10.85
C TRP A 281 4.16 -8.71 9.98
N ASN A 282 3.64 -7.73 9.26
CA ASN A 282 2.52 -7.91 8.34
C ASN A 282 2.84 -8.86 7.18
N ARG A 283 4.12 -9.00 6.83
CA ARG A 283 4.62 -9.90 5.77
C ARG A 283 5.08 -11.26 6.32
N GLU A 284 4.99 -11.48 7.62
CA GLU A 284 5.49 -12.68 8.30
C GLU A 284 7.00 -12.87 8.14
N ARG A 285 7.74 -11.77 8.02
CA ARG A 285 9.20 -11.71 7.98
C ARG A 285 9.74 -11.47 9.39
N TYR A 286 9.81 -12.51 10.19
CA TYR A 286 10.12 -12.40 11.63
C TYR A 286 11.61 -12.21 11.94
N ALA A 287 12.49 -12.15 10.94
CA ALA A 287 13.86 -11.68 11.11
C ALA A 287 13.95 -10.17 11.34
N PHE A 288 12.92 -9.40 10.90
CA PHE A 288 12.83 -7.95 11.06
C PHE A 288 14.03 -7.17 10.52
N ASP A 289 14.64 -7.66 9.43
CA ASP A 289 15.87 -7.16 8.83
C ASP A 289 15.69 -6.69 7.37
N THR A 290 14.44 -6.56 6.90
CA THR A 290 14.18 -6.17 5.50
C THR A 290 14.78 -4.80 5.16
N ARG A 291 14.81 -3.86 6.13
CA ARG A 291 15.42 -2.54 5.93
C ARG A 291 16.92 -2.64 5.71
N GLU A 292 17.62 -3.41 6.54
CA GLU A 292 19.06 -3.62 6.49
C GLU A 292 19.47 -4.33 5.19
N GLN A 293 18.72 -5.37 4.80
CA GLN A 293 18.92 -6.06 3.53
C GLN A 293 18.72 -5.10 2.33
N LEU A 294 17.73 -4.22 2.40
CA LEU A 294 17.46 -3.24 1.34
C LEU A 294 18.56 -2.18 1.23
N VAL A 295 19.07 -1.70 2.37
CA VAL A 295 20.22 -0.77 2.41
C VAL A 295 21.43 -1.43 1.77
N SER A 296 21.79 -2.63 2.23
CA SER A 296 22.93 -3.37 1.68
C SER A 296 22.77 -3.64 0.17
N ALA A 297 21.57 -4.00 -0.27
CA ALA A 297 21.31 -4.18 -1.70
C ALA A 297 21.46 -2.86 -2.47
N ALA A 298 20.94 -1.74 -1.95
CA ALA A 298 21.02 -0.43 -2.61
C ALA A 298 22.47 0.08 -2.73
N GLU A 299 23.32 -0.17 -1.73
CA GLU A 299 24.76 0.16 -1.76
C GLU A 299 25.49 -0.52 -2.92
N ASN A 300 25.06 -1.71 -3.29
CA ASN A 300 25.67 -2.51 -4.36
C ASN A 300 25.06 -2.30 -5.75
N VAL A 301 23.99 -1.51 -5.89
CA VAL A 301 23.39 -1.19 -7.20
C VAL A 301 24.37 -0.34 -8.03
N THR A 302 24.53 -0.69 -9.29
CA THR A 302 25.32 0.06 -10.29
C THR A 302 24.41 0.77 -11.29
N LEU A 303 24.98 1.72 -12.05
CA LEU A 303 24.26 2.37 -13.16
C LEU A 303 23.80 1.34 -14.20
N GLN A 304 24.66 0.40 -14.55
CA GLN A 304 24.32 -0.68 -15.47
C GLN A 304 23.16 -1.54 -14.95
N ASP A 305 23.09 -1.77 -13.63
CA ASP A 305 22.00 -2.53 -13.01
C ASP A 305 20.64 -1.86 -13.21
N ILE A 306 20.55 -0.53 -13.02
CA ILE A 306 19.27 0.17 -13.19
C ILE A 306 18.86 0.29 -14.66
N GLN A 307 19.81 0.40 -15.57
CA GLN A 307 19.57 0.37 -17.02
C GLN A 307 19.03 -0.99 -17.45
N ALA A 308 19.71 -2.07 -17.07
CA ALA A 308 19.27 -3.44 -17.35
C ALA A 308 17.92 -3.76 -16.67
N TYR A 309 17.70 -3.28 -15.44
CA TYR A 309 16.44 -3.45 -14.73
C TYR A 309 15.28 -2.74 -15.45
N TYR A 310 15.51 -1.52 -15.96
CA TYR A 310 14.50 -0.80 -16.74
C TYR A 310 14.16 -1.57 -18.03
N ASP A 311 15.16 -2.04 -18.75
CA ASP A 311 14.97 -2.81 -19.98
C ASP A 311 14.21 -4.12 -19.70
N ALA A 312 14.58 -4.85 -18.66
CA ALA A 312 13.94 -6.12 -18.30
C ALA A 312 12.53 -5.97 -17.71
N THR A 313 12.20 -4.81 -17.15
CA THR A 313 10.94 -4.58 -16.46
C THR A 313 9.96 -3.81 -17.34
N VAL A 314 10.35 -2.62 -17.80
CA VAL A 314 9.46 -1.68 -18.50
C VAL A 314 9.51 -1.87 -20.01
N MET A 315 10.69 -2.16 -20.57
CA MET A 315 10.92 -2.30 -22.01
C MET A 315 10.89 -3.75 -22.49
N ALA A 316 10.59 -4.71 -21.60
CA ALA A 316 10.45 -6.12 -21.97
C ALA A 316 9.45 -6.29 -23.12
N GLU A 317 9.68 -7.28 -23.98
CA GLU A 317 8.77 -7.59 -25.11
C GLU A 317 7.34 -7.91 -24.61
N ASN A 318 7.23 -8.65 -23.53
CA ASN A 318 5.97 -9.07 -22.93
C ASN A 318 5.95 -8.71 -21.41
N PRO A 319 5.88 -7.43 -21.05
CA PRO A 319 5.94 -7.05 -19.64
C PRO A 319 4.65 -7.44 -18.92
N ALA A 320 4.79 -7.82 -17.65
CA ALA A 320 3.66 -7.91 -16.72
C ALA A 320 3.29 -6.49 -16.27
N ARG A 321 2.07 -6.03 -16.57
CA ARG A 321 1.71 -4.62 -16.37
C ARG A 321 0.30 -4.41 -15.81
N ILE A 322 0.12 -3.27 -15.16
CA ILE A 322 -1.17 -2.80 -14.64
C ILE A 322 -1.39 -1.37 -15.12
N LEU A 323 -2.54 -1.11 -15.73
CA LEU A 323 -2.98 0.20 -16.14
C LEU A 323 -4.26 0.57 -15.40
N LEU A 324 -4.24 1.67 -14.66
CA LEU A 324 -5.42 2.25 -14.04
C LEU A 324 -5.77 3.57 -14.71
N GLN A 325 -7.03 3.73 -15.05
CA GLN A 325 -7.61 4.93 -15.68
C GLN A 325 -8.87 5.32 -14.89
N LEU A 326 -8.76 6.36 -14.08
CA LEU A 326 -9.83 6.90 -13.25
C LEU A 326 -10.25 8.25 -13.82
N ARG A 327 -11.48 8.36 -14.32
CA ARG A 327 -11.97 9.53 -15.06
C ARG A 327 -13.39 9.93 -14.68
#